data_972ff31c673fe5d9b90a98d4eef4a67b
#
_entry.id   972ff31c673fe5d9b90a98d4eef4a67b
#
_cell.length_a   1.000
_cell.length_b   1.000
_cell.length_c   1.000
_cell.angle_alpha   90.00
_cell.angle_beta   90.00
_cell.angle_gamma   90.00
#
_symmetry.space_group_name_H-M   'P 1'
#
loop_
_entity.id
_entity.type
_entity.pdbx_description
1 polymer ?
#
loop_
_entity_poly.entity_id
_entity_poly.type
_entity_poly.pdbx_seq_one_letter_code
_entity_poly.pdbx_strand_id
1 'polypeptide(L)'
;MKKRLLIVDDEPSIGLILEHYFSKEYDVVVKANGHEAMSWLQEGNFIDCIVADFEMPLMNGLDFIRQLQVSTLYKNIPLLMLSGKDETSTKILCLKHGADDYIVKPFNPEELDIRIKNMLKKIKI
;
A
#
# COMPACT_ATOMS: atom_id res chain seq x y z
N MET A 1 15.81 -4.91 -13.49
CA MET A 1 15.20 -3.66 -12.97
C MET A 1 14.42 -3.93 -11.70
N LYS A 2 14.55 -3.02 -10.76
CA LYS A 2 13.80 -3.11 -9.52
C LYS A 2 12.34 -2.72 -9.77
N LYS A 3 11.42 -3.41 -9.11
CA LYS A 3 10.03 -2.98 -9.09
C LYS A 3 9.88 -1.78 -8.16
N ARG A 4 8.88 -0.96 -8.42
CA ARG A 4 8.63 0.25 -7.62
C ARG A 4 7.55 -0.03 -6.59
N LEU A 5 7.87 0.32 -5.34
CA LEU A 5 6.98 0.14 -4.19
C LEU A 5 6.59 1.50 -3.64
N LEU A 6 5.30 1.76 -3.55
CA LEU A 6 4.79 2.99 -2.96
C LEU A 6 4.32 2.70 -1.54
N ILE A 7 4.92 3.41 -0.59
CA ILE A 7 4.52 3.34 0.81
C ILE A 7 3.73 4.60 1.14
N VAL A 8 2.53 4.44 1.70
CA VAL A 8 1.68 5.55 2.09
C VAL A 8 1.43 5.45 3.59
N ASP A 9 2.08 6.30 4.37
CA ASP A 9 1.98 6.27 5.83
C ASP A 9 2.33 7.64 6.38
N ASP A 10 1.50 8.14 7.30
CA ASP A 10 1.71 9.46 7.88
C ASP A 10 2.70 9.46 9.05
N GLU A 11 3.15 8.30 9.51
CA GLU A 11 4.17 8.20 10.54
C GLU A 11 5.56 8.16 9.89
N PRO A 12 6.37 9.23 10.05
CA PRO A 12 7.69 9.27 9.39
C PRO A 12 8.59 8.12 9.77
N SER A 13 8.50 7.63 11.01
CA SER A 13 9.35 6.52 11.46
C SER A 13 9.05 5.23 10.69
N ILE A 14 7.79 4.96 10.42
CA ILE A 14 7.40 3.76 9.67
C ILE A 14 7.89 3.86 8.22
N GLY A 15 7.69 5.02 7.60
CA GLY A 15 8.18 5.24 6.25
C GLY A 15 9.68 5.04 6.12
N LEU A 16 10.45 5.56 7.09
CA LEU A 16 11.90 5.41 7.09
C LEU A 16 12.32 3.95 7.27
N ILE A 17 11.68 3.24 8.18
CA ILE A 17 11.98 1.82 8.42
C ILE A 17 11.72 1.00 7.16
N LEU A 18 10.57 1.21 6.55
CA LEU A 18 10.19 0.45 5.37
C LEU A 18 11.07 0.80 4.17
N GLU A 19 11.36 2.09 3.99
CA GLU A 19 12.26 2.51 2.92
C GLU A 19 13.63 1.86 3.07
N HIS A 20 14.17 1.89 4.29
CA HIS A 20 15.47 1.28 4.56
C HIS A 20 15.44 -0.23 4.28
N TYR A 21 14.41 -0.91 4.76
CA TYR A 21 14.31 -2.36 4.62
C TYR A 21 14.14 -2.79 3.16
N PHE A 22 13.31 -2.08 2.40
CA PHE A 22 12.94 -2.52 1.06
C PHE A 22 13.80 -1.94 -0.06
N SER A 23 14.64 -0.95 0.21
CA SER A 23 15.40 -0.28 -0.86
C SER A 23 16.41 -1.18 -1.56
N LYS A 24 16.78 -2.29 -0.96
CA LYS A 24 17.71 -3.23 -1.59
C LYS A 24 17.07 -3.93 -2.79
N GLU A 25 15.78 -4.21 -2.70
CA GLU A 25 15.07 -4.95 -3.74
C GLU A 25 14.11 -4.11 -4.56
N TYR A 26 13.68 -2.98 -4.03
CA TYR A 26 12.66 -2.13 -4.66
C TYR A 26 13.14 -0.69 -4.77
N ASP A 27 12.63 0.00 -5.78
CA ASP A 27 12.67 1.45 -5.80
C ASP A 27 11.50 1.93 -4.93
N VAL A 28 11.81 2.48 -3.76
CA VAL A 28 10.78 2.83 -2.78
C VAL A 28 10.45 4.32 -2.86
N VAL A 29 9.15 4.61 -2.93
CA VAL A 29 8.63 5.97 -2.85
C VAL A 29 7.74 6.05 -1.63
N VAL A 30 7.93 7.05 -0.78
CA VAL A 30 7.14 7.24 0.45
C VAL A 30 6.33 8.51 0.33
N LYS A 31 5.02 8.40 0.57
CA LYS A 31 4.11 9.54 0.64
C LYS A 31 3.42 9.55 1.99
N ALA A 32 3.15 10.75 2.50
CA ALA A 32 2.67 10.91 3.87
C ALA A 32 1.18 10.61 4.02
N ASN A 33 0.42 10.70 2.95
CA ASN A 33 -1.03 10.49 3.01
C ASN A 33 -1.58 10.14 1.64
N GLY A 34 -2.88 9.80 1.61
CA GLY A 34 -3.54 9.39 0.38
C GLY A 34 -3.61 10.48 -0.68
N HIS A 35 -3.76 11.74 -0.26
CA HIS A 35 -3.80 12.85 -1.22
C HIS A 35 -2.47 13.00 -1.94
N GLU A 36 -1.37 12.95 -1.20
CA GLU A 36 -0.04 13.04 -1.80
C GLU A 36 0.22 11.86 -2.73
N ALA A 37 -0.20 10.67 -2.31
CA ALA A 37 -0.04 9.47 -3.13
C ALA A 37 -0.82 9.58 -4.43
N MET A 38 -2.09 10.01 -4.35
CA MET A 38 -2.91 10.17 -5.56
C MET A 38 -2.34 11.24 -6.48
N SER A 39 -1.90 12.38 -5.93
CA SER A 39 -1.30 13.43 -6.74
C SER A 39 -0.07 12.93 -7.47
N TRP A 40 0.77 12.17 -6.78
CA TRP A 40 1.97 11.62 -7.37
C TRP A 40 1.66 10.63 -8.50
N LEU A 41 0.67 9.78 -8.29
CA LEU A 41 0.24 8.84 -9.33
C LEU A 41 -0.32 9.58 -10.55
N GLN A 42 -1.10 10.64 -10.32
CA GLN A 42 -1.72 11.41 -11.39
C GLN A 42 -0.72 12.21 -12.23
N GLU A 43 0.50 12.36 -11.74
CA GLU A 43 1.58 12.94 -12.53
C GLU A 43 2.11 11.99 -13.60
N GLY A 44 1.58 10.79 -13.67
CA GLY A 44 2.01 9.80 -14.65
C GLY A 44 3.04 8.81 -14.13
N ASN A 45 3.23 8.77 -12.82
CA ASN A 45 4.19 7.85 -12.23
C ASN A 45 3.65 6.42 -12.21
N PHE A 46 4.50 5.48 -12.53
CA PHE A 46 4.16 4.07 -12.56
C PHE A 46 4.57 3.40 -11.25
N ILE A 47 3.75 2.48 -10.76
CA ILE A 47 4.00 1.75 -9.51
C ILE A 47 3.61 0.29 -9.67
N ASP A 48 4.41 -0.60 -9.08
CA ASP A 48 4.13 -2.04 -9.16
C ASP A 48 3.30 -2.55 -7.98
N CYS A 49 3.43 -1.92 -6.82
CA CYS A 49 2.73 -2.36 -5.61
C CYS A 49 2.59 -1.19 -4.64
N ILE A 50 1.47 -1.14 -3.92
CA ILE A 50 1.22 -0.11 -2.91
C ILE A 50 1.04 -0.77 -1.55
N VAL A 51 1.72 -0.22 -0.52
CA VAL A 51 1.48 -0.55 0.88
C VAL A 51 0.98 0.72 1.55
N ALA A 52 -0.23 0.70 2.07
CA ALA A 52 -0.86 1.90 2.61
C ALA A 52 -1.39 1.66 4.02
N ASP A 53 -1.21 2.67 4.88
CA ASP A 53 -1.78 2.66 6.22
C ASP A 53 -3.29 2.94 6.14
N PHE A 54 -4.06 2.23 6.93
CA PHE A 54 -5.52 2.46 6.99
C PHE A 54 -5.85 3.73 7.77
N GLU A 55 -5.15 3.98 8.89
CA GLU A 55 -5.38 5.14 9.73
C GLU A 55 -4.54 6.33 9.25
N MET A 56 -5.08 7.10 8.32
CA MET A 56 -4.42 8.29 7.81
C MET A 56 -5.30 9.51 7.98
N PRO A 57 -4.71 10.71 8.19
CA PRO A 57 -5.50 11.93 8.25
C PRO A 57 -6.04 12.30 6.87
N LEU A 58 -7.14 13.03 6.83
CA LEU A 58 -7.77 13.58 5.64
C LEU A 58 -8.41 12.53 4.74
N MET A 59 -7.71 11.45 4.44
CA MET A 59 -8.22 10.37 3.60
C MET A 59 -7.81 9.06 4.25
N ASN A 60 -8.77 8.32 4.83
CA ASN A 60 -8.45 7.03 5.43
C ASN A 60 -8.22 5.97 4.36
N GLY A 61 -7.80 4.79 4.81
CA GLY A 61 -7.46 3.72 3.88
C GLY A 61 -8.61 3.29 2.98
N LEU A 62 -9.83 3.27 3.50
CA LEU A 62 -10.98 2.90 2.68
C LEU A 62 -11.23 3.91 1.57
N ASP A 63 -11.15 5.20 1.89
CA ASP A 63 -11.29 6.25 0.88
C ASP A 63 -10.21 6.13 -0.18
N PHE A 64 -8.98 5.82 0.24
CA PHE A 64 -7.87 5.63 -0.68
C PHE A 64 -8.12 4.44 -1.62
N ILE A 65 -8.59 3.32 -1.07
CA ILE A 65 -8.95 2.15 -1.88
C ILE A 65 -9.99 2.54 -2.93
N ARG A 66 -11.03 3.26 -2.51
CA ARG A 66 -12.10 3.68 -3.42
C ARG A 66 -11.59 4.56 -4.54
N GLN A 67 -10.69 5.49 -4.23
CA GLN A 67 -10.08 6.35 -5.23
C GLN A 67 -9.30 5.56 -6.26
N LEU A 68 -8.55 4.56 -5.82
CA LEU A 68 -7.80 3.70 -6.73
C LEU A 68 -8.74 2.89 -7.60
N GLN A 69 -9.81 2.36 -7.02
CA GLN A 69 -10.72 1.45 -7.73
C GLN A 69 -11.54 2.13 -8.82
N VAL A 70 -11.81 3.42 -8.70
CA VAL A 70 -12.55 4.13 -9.75
C VAL A 70 -11.67 4.49 -10.96
N SER A 71 -10.37 4.28 -10.86
CA SER A 71 -9.44 4.60 -11.95
C SER A 71 -9.12 3.35 -12.74
N THR A 72 -9.30 3.41 -14.05
CA THR A 72 -8.91 2.31 -14.94
C THR A 72 -7.40 2.12 -14.96
N LEU A 73 -6.64 3.18 -14.63
CA LEU A 73 -5.18 3.11 -14.61
C LEU A 73 -4.65 2.46 -13.33
N TYR A 74 -5.34 2.64 -12.20
CA TYR A 74 -4.80 2.26 -10.89
C TYR A 74 -5.50 1.08 -10.24
N LYS A 75 -6.71 0.70 -10.69
CA LYS A 75 -7.52 -0.29 -10.00
C LYS A 75 -6.89 -1.67 -9.92
N ASN A 76 -5.96 -1.97 -10.80
CA ASN A 76 -5.30 -3.28 -10.81
C ASN A 76 -3.93 -3.30 -10.15
N ILE A 77 -3.51 -2.18 -9.55
CA ILE A 77 -2.25 -2.15 -8.81
C ILE A 77 -2.43 -2.97 -7.53
N PRO A 78 -1.56 -3.95 -7.28
CA PRO A 78 -1.63 -4.70 -6.03
C PRO A 78 -1.52 -3.78 -4.82
N LEU A 79 -2.42 -3.96 -3.86
CA LEU A 79 -2.54 -3.09 -2.70
C LEU A 79 -2.61 -3.91 -1.42
N LEU A 80 -1.70 -3.63 -0.49
CA LEU A 80 -1.69 -4.21 0.84
C LEU A 80 -1.97 -3.11 1.86
N MET A 81 -2.92 -3.36 2.78
CA MET A 81 -3.25 -2.42 3.84
C MET A 81 -2.55 -2.80 5.14
N LEU A 82 -1.99 -1.78 5.81
CA LEU A 82 -1.48 -1.92 7.18
C LEU A 82 -2.47 -1.22 8.11
N SER A 83 -2.82 -1.85 9.22
CA SER A 83 -3.76 -1.23 10.16
C SER A 83 -3.48 -1.66 11.58
N GLY A 84 -3.69 -0.73 12.53
CA GLY A 84 -3.66 -1.07 13.95
C GLY A 84 -4.94 -1.75 14.41
N LYS A 85 -5.94 -1.87 13.53
CA LYS A 85 -7.23 -2.47 13.89
C LYS A 85 -7.24 -3.95 13.56
N ASP A 86 -7.23 -4.77 14.61
CA ASP A 86 -7.34 -6.21 14.48
C ASP A 86 -8.81 -6.61 14.56
N GLU A 87 -9.65 -5.96 13.76
CA GLU A 87 -11.06 -6.25 13.70
C GLU A 87 -11.38 -6.93 12.38
N THR A 88 -12.05 -8.07 12.47
CA THR A 88 -12.43 -8.82 11.29
C THR A 88 -13.28 -7.97 10.34
N SER A 89 -14.15 -7.12 10.89
CA SER A 89 -15.00 -6.25 10.07
C SER A 89 -14.20 -5.27 9.23
N THR A 90 -13.15 -4.64 9.80
CA THR A 90 -12.29 -3.73 9.06
C THR A 90 -11.51 -4.45 7.97
N LYS A 91 -10.99 -5.62 8.30
CA LYS A 91 -10.25 -6.45 7.37
C LYS A 91 -11.13 -6.84 6.18
N ILE A 92 -12.34 -7.33 6.46
CA ILE A 92 -13.28 -7.73 5.41
C ILE A 92 -13.64 -6.54 4.55
N LEU A 93 -13.87 -5.38 5.17
CA LEU A 93 -14.23 -4.17 4.45
C LEU A 93 -13.14 -3.77 3.44
N CYS A 94 -11.89 -3.79 3.88
CA CYS A 94 -10.77 -3.46 3.00
C CYS A 94 -10.64 -4.45 1.84
N LEU A 95 -10.68 -5.75 2.16
CA LEU A 95 -10.55 -6.78 1.14
C LEU A 95 -11.71 -6.74 0.15
N LYS A 96 -12.91 -6.51 0.64
CA LYS A 96 -14.10 -6.43 -0.20
C LYS A 96 -14.04 -5.27 -1.18
N HIS A 97 -13.41 -4.16 -0.79
CA HIS A 97 -13.38 -2.95 -1.61
C HIS A 97 -12.14 -2.85 -2.51
N GLY A 98 -11.24 -3.83 -2.46
CA GLY A 98 -10.16 -3.88 -3.43
C GLY A 98 -8.75 -4.08 -2.90
N ALA A 99 -8.57 -4.14 -1.58
CA ALA A 99 -7.26 -4.49 -1.04
C ALA A 99 -6.97 -5.97 -1.32
N ASP A 100 -5.76 -6.27 -1.72
CA ASP A 100 -5.35 -7.64 -2.00
C ASP A 100 -4.91 -8.37 -0.75
N ASP A 101 -4.44 -7.64 0.26
CA ASP A 101 -4.00 -8.23 1.52
C ASP A 101 -4.13 -7.21 2.64
N TYR A 102 -3.98 -7.68 3.87
CA TYR A 102 -4.18 -6.87 5.07
C TYR A 102 -3.28 -7.39 6.18
N ILE A 103 -2.47 -6.52 6.77
CA ILE A 103 -1.58 -6.88 7.88
C ILE A 103 -1.86 -5.96 9.06
N VAL A 104 -1.95 -6.55 10.26
CA VAL A 104 -2.19 -5.81 11.50
C VAL A 104 -0.87 -5.34 12.09
N LYS A 105 -0.82 -4.08 12.52
CA LYS A 105 0.33 -3.51 13.21
C LYS A 105 0.33 -3.94 14.69
N PRO A 106 1.48 -4.13 15.31
CA PRO A 106 2.82 -4.01 14.73
C PRO A 106 3.12 -5.20 13.82
N PHE A 107 3.81 -4.93 12.73
CA PHE A 107 4.09 -5.95 11.73
C PHE A 107 5.58 -6.32 11.73
N ASN A 108 5.85 -7.50 11.15
CA ASN A 108 7.22 -7.96 10.92
C ASN A 108 7.58 -7.64 9.47
N PRO A 109 8.67 -6.87 9.22
CA PRO A 109 9.05 -6.53 7.84
C PRO A 109 9.29 -7.73 6.94
N GLU A 110 9.76 -8.83 7.50
CA GLU A 110 9.97 -10.05 6.73
C GLU A 110 8.65 -10.66 6.28
N GLU A 111 7.63 -10.66 7.14
CA GLU A 111 6.30 -11.12 6.77
C GLU A 111 5.71 -10.22 5.69
N LEU A 112 5.87 -8.91 5.84
CA LEU A 112 5.40 -7.95 4.85
C LEU A 112 6.04 -8.21 3.49
N ASP A 113 7.35 -8.47 3.46
CA ASP A 113 8.08 -8.78 2.24
C ASP A 113 7.53 -10.03 1.55
N ILE A 114 7.28 -11.08 2.33
CA ILE A 114 6.72 -12.33 1.79
C ILE A 114 5.35 -12.08 1.16
N ARG A 115 4.50 -11.29 1.82
CA ARG A 115 3.16 -11.00 1.31
C ARG A 115 3.20 -10.15 0.05
N ILE A 116 4.11 -9.17 0.01
CA ILE A 116 4.32 -8.36 -1.21
C ILE A 116 4.72 -9.27 -2.37
N LYS A 117 5.68 -10.16 -2.15
CA LYS A 117 6.12 -11.08 -3.19
C LYS A 117 4.99 -12.00 -3.66
N ASN A 118 4.17 -12.45 -2.73
CA ASN A 118 3.03 -13.28 -3.10
C ASN A 118 2.01 -12.52 -3.94
N MET A 119 1.75 -11.26 -3.60
CA MET A 119 0.85 -10.43 -4.40
C MET A 119 1.39 -10.23 -5.82
N LEU A 120 2.68 -9.95 -5.92
CA LEU A 120 3.31 -9.71 -7.22
C LEU A 120 3.30 -10.97 -8.10
N LYS A 121 3.41 -12.15 -7.50
CA LYS A 121 3.34 -13.41 -8.24
C LYS A 121 1.96 -13.67 -8.83
N LYS A 122 0.91 -13.12 -8.24
CA LYS A 122 -0.47 -13.35 -8.69
C LYS A 122 -0.88 -12.45 -9.83
N ILE A 123 -0.04 -11.51 -10.22
CA ILE A 123 -0.35 -10.65 -11.36
C ILE A 123 -0.30 -11.51 -12.61
N LYS A 124 -1.42 -11.59 -13.31
CA LYS A 124 -1.54 -12.35 -14.54
C LYS A 124 -1.71 -11.41 -15.73
N ILE A 125 -1.22 -11.87 -16.81
CA ILE A 125 -1.36 -11.16 -18.08
C ILE A 125 -2.53 -11.73 -18.85
#